data_37d460ce61dbbddc0808991c60b347d4
#
_entry.id   37d460ce61dbbddc0808991c60b347d4
#
_cell.length_a   1.000
_cell.length_b   1.000
_cell.length_c   1.000
_cell.angle_alpha   90.00
_cell.angle_beta   90.00
_cell.angle_gamma   90.00
#
_symmetry.space_group_name_H-M   'P 1'
#
loop_
_entity.id
_entity.type
_entity.pdbx_description
1 polymer ?
#
loop_
_entity_poly.entity_id
_entity_poly.type
_entity_poly.pdbx_seq_one_letter_code
_entity_poly.pdbx_strand_id
1 'polypeptide(L)'
;MQKPGYRILLALLLLTSAASTVRAQVGDVLRRAQNNAQKAKKAADIYTPWSAEQEQAIGEASAARLIHIFGTYENAEMVKYVNLVGNTVARQGSRTVPYRFAVLDSEVITALSLPGGYVFITRGALANLHNEAELAGTLAHEIAHVDRRHLEKEIRSKKTSQFAKEEAATRVPQGAELVNLAGDVVKNALTMQVSRDKESEADKVGMEFAAKAGYDPAGLRNFLETLAQASSTEQSRRQLSLWGSTHPPFGARVSKLNSLLASYPAGGQQLQERYSWYVNPVAFLKSGSAGATAGGSSELEGVVSQGVVVLTDGKLPEGTRVKVRIEH
;
A
#
# COMPACT_ATOMS: atom_id res chain seq x y z
N MET A 1 -32.30 71.28 45.40
CA MET A 1 -31.38 70.44 46.14
C MET A 1 -31.41 69.00 45.56
N GLN A 2 -30.50 68.68 44.67
CA GLN A 2 -30.41 67.32 44.11
C GLN A 2 -29.70 66.37 45.13
N LYS A 3 -30.35 65.28 45.46
CA LYS A 3 -29.88 64.35 46.48
C LYS A 3 -28.57 63.59 46.01
N PRO A 4 -27.45 63.63 46.69
CA PRO A 4 -26.17 63.07 46.28
C PRO A 4 -26.19 61.53 46.11
N GLY A 5 -27.16 60.82 46.65
CA GLY A 5 -27.24 59.34 46.61
C GLY A 5 -27.54 58.75 45.24
N TYR A 6 -28.19 59.48 44.32
CA TYR A 6 -28.56 58.95 43.00
C TYR A 6 -27.36 58.82 42.03
N ARG A 7 -26.36 59.70 42.19
CA ARG A 7 -25.13 59.64 41.37
C ARG A 7 -24.22 58.50 41.74
N ILE A 8 -24.18 58.12 43.04
CA ILE A 8 -23.38 56.99 43.50
C ILE A 8 -23.98 55.66 43.09
N LEU A 9 -25.35 55.53 43.13
CA LEU A 9 -26.06 54.31 42.68
C LEU A 9 -25.91 54.09 41.18
N LEU A 10 -25.93 55.13 40.36
CA LEU A 10 -25.76 55.04 38.91
C LEU A 10 -24.32 54.67 38.54
N ALA A 11 -23.33 55.17 39.25
CA ALA A 11 -21.92 54.85 39.05
C ALA A 11 -21.60 53.38 39.44
N LEU A 12 -22.20 52.85 40.50
CA LEU A 12 -22.08 51.45 40.89
C LEU A 12 -22.76 50.52 39.86
N LEU A 13 -23.92 50.86 39.32
CA LEU A 13 -24.60 50.09 38.28
C LEU A 13 -23.82 50.05 36.97
N LEU A 14 -23.17 51.15 36.59
CA LEU A 14 -22.33 51.23 35.39
C LEU A 14 -21.02 50.43 35.57
N LEU A 15 -20.43 50.41 36.76
CA LEU A 15 -19.23 49.63 37.07
C LEU A 15 -19.53 48.11 37.08
N THR A 16 -20.69 47.68 37.58
CA THR A 16 -21.10 46.28 37.56
C THR A 16 -21.45 45.79 36.19
N SER A 17 -22.08 46.65 35.32
CA SER A 17 -22.36 46.27 33.92
C SER A 17 -21.08 46.23 33.07
N ALA A 18 -20.11 47.10 33.28
CA ALA A 18 -18.82 47.05 32.60
C ALA A 18 -18.00 45.83 33.02
N ALA A 19 -18.04 45.44 34.29
CA ALA A 19 -17.35 44.27 34.81
C ALA A 19 -17.96 42.95 34.28
N SER A 20 -19.29 42.92 34.06
CA SER A 20 -19.97 41.73 33.47
C SER A 20 -19.72 41.61 31.98
N THR A 21 -19.64 42.67 31.22
CA THR A 21 -19.25 42.65 29.80
C THR A 21 -17.80 42.24 29.59
N VAL A 22 -16.87 42.73 30.37
CA VAL A 22 -15.46 42.31 30.32
C VAL A 22 -15.31 40.82 30.69
N ARG A 23 -16.03 40.36 31.71
CA ARG A 23 -16.05 38.92 32.07
C ARG A 23 -16.61 38.04 30.96
N ALA A 24 -17.66 38.47 30.28
CA ALA A 24 -18.24 37.74 29.13
C ALA A 24 -17.27 37.71 27.94
N GLN A 25 -16.61 38.83 27.63
CA GLN A 25 -15.61 38.89 26.55
C GLN A 25 -14.38 38.02 26.84
N VAL A 26 -13.87 38.04 28.06
CA VAL A 26 -12.75 37.15 28.50
C VAL A 26 -13.18 35.70 28.42
N GLY A 27 -14.39 35.37 28.86
CA GLY A 27 -14.95 34.02 28.75
C GLY A 27 -15.06 33.52 27.30
N ASP A 28 -15.46 34.42 26.38
CA ASP A 28 -15.53 34.09 24.95
C ASP A 28 -14.16 33.90 24.31
N VAL A 29 -13.19 34.72 24.67
CA VAL A 29 -11.79 34.57 24.19
C VAL A 29 -11.20 33.27 24.69
N LEU A 30 -11.36 32.94 25.96
CA LEU A 30 -10.88 31.67 26.54
C LEU A 30 -11.56 30.45 25.88
N ARG A 31 -12.86 30.50 25.64
CA ARG A 31 -13.60 29.44 24.96
C ARG A 31 -13.13 29.25 23.53
N ARG A 32 -12.88 30.34 22.80
CA ARG A 32 -12.30 30.30 21.43
C ARG A 32 -10.88 29.73 21.46
N ALA A 33 -10.06 30.12 22.41
CA ALA A 33 -8.72 29.58 22.57
C ALA A 33 -8.73 28.07 22.88
N GLN A 34 -9.60 27.63 23.79
CA GLN A 34 -9.80 26.21 24.09
C GLN A 34 -10.30 25.42 22.88
N ASN A 35 -11.30 25.94 22.14
CA ASN A 35 -11.81 25.32 20.92
C ASN A 35 -10.73 25.23 19.84
N ASN A 36 -9.91 26.25 19.69
CA ASN A 36 -8.79 26.25 18.73
C ASN A 36 -7.69 25.27 19.15
N ALA A 37 -7.36 25.20 20.44
CA ALA A 37 -6.42 24.22 20.97
C ALA A 37 -6.92 22.78 20.78
N GLN A 38 -8.22 22.52 21.03
CA GLN A 38 -8.83 21.21 20.75
C GLN A 38 -8.83 20.88 19.25
N LYS A 39 -9.14 21.85 18.38
CA LYS A 39 -9.05 21.65 16.92
C LYS A 39 -7.61 21.37 16.48
N ALA A 40 -6.63 22.10 17.01
CA ALA A 40 -5.22 21.88 16.72
C ALA A 40 -4.76 20.52 17.21
N LYS A 41 -5.16 20.09 18.43
CA LYS A 41 -4.88 18.74 18.94
C LYS A 41 -5.50 17.67 18.07
N LYS A 42 -6.79 17.79 17.71
CA LYS A 42 -7.44 16.85 16.78
C LYS A 42 -6.76 16.78 15.42
N ALA A 43 -6.32 17.91 14.88
CA ALA A 43 -5.58 17.95 13.64
C ALA A 43 -4.20 17.26 13.78
N ALA A 44 -3.50 17.47 14.89
CA ALA A 44 -2.24 16.80 15.18
C ALA A 44 -2.43 15.27 15.33
N ASP A 45 -3.46 14.82 16.03
CA ASP A 45 -3.78 13.39 16.22
C ASP A 45 -4.11 12.69 14.88
N ILE A 46 -4.74 13.40 13.93
CA ILE A 46 -5.00 12.89 12.57
C ILE A 46 -3.68 12.68 11.81
N TYR A 47 -2.69 13.53 12.02
CA TYR A 47 -1.41 13.50 11.33
C TYR A 47 -0.30 12.74 12.07
N THR A 48 -0.56 12.23 13.28
CA THR A 48 0.42 11.41 14.00
C THR A 48 0.59 10.06 13.29
N PRO A 49 1.77 9.73 12.77
CA PRO A 49 2.01 8.45 12.13
C PRO A 49 1.80 7.30 13.10
N TRP A 50 1.51 6.11 12.58
CA TRP A 50 1.51 4.90 13.40
C TRP A 50 2.87 4.70 14.05
N SER A 51 2.89 4.23 15.31
CA SER A 51 4.14 3.79 15.93
C SER A 51 4.70 2.58 15.20
N ALA A 52 5.97 2.24 15.43
CA ALA A 52 6.59 1.07 14.82
C ALA A 52 5.84 -0.22 15.19
N GLU A 53 5.36 -0.33 16.43
CA GLU A 53 4.59 -1.46 16.94
C GLU A 53 3.20 -1.55 16.30
N GLN A 54 2.53 -0.40 16.13
CA GLN A 54 1.24 -0.33 15.44
C GLN A 54 1.38 -0.72 13.96
N GLU A 55 2.38 -0.15 13.29
CA GLU A 55 2.68 -0.43 11.89
C GLU A 55 2.99 -1.92 11.68
N GLN A 56 3.76 -2.52 12.59
CA GLN A 56 4.09 -3.95 12.55
C GLN A 56 2.85 -4.83 12.76
N ALA A 57 2.03 -4.58 13.78
CA ALA A 57 0.84 -5.36 14.09
C ALA A 57 -0.21 -5.29 12.95
N ILE A 58 -0.44 -4.08 12.44
CA ILE A 58 -1.36 -3.85 11.32
C ILE A 58 -0.84 -4.53 10.05
N GLY A 59 0.45 -4.40 9.78
CA GLY A 59 1.11 -5.02 8.62
C GLY A 59 1.03 -6.54 8.66
N GLU A 60 1.33 -7.15 9.79
CA GLU A 60 1.26 -8.60 9.99
C GLU A 60 -0.15 -9.17 9.77
N ALA A 61 -1.15 -8.56 10.39
CA ALA A 61 -2.54 -8.97 10.21
C ALA A 61 -3.01 -8.77 8.76
N SER A 62 -2.56 -7.70 8.10
CA SER A 62 -2.87 -7.43 6.69
C SER A 62 -2.18 -8.43 5.77
N ALA A 63 -0.91 -8.76 6.04
CA ALA A 63 -0.14 -9.74 5.29
C ALA A 63 -0.77 -11.14 5.37
N ALA A 64 -1.17 -11.58 6.57
CA ALA A 64 -1.87 -12.84 6.75
C ALA A 64 -3.16 -12.92 5.92
N ARG A 65 -3.94 -11.83 5.91
CA ARG A 65 -5.17 -11.74 5.10
C ARG A 65 -4.89 -11.76 3.61
N LEU A 66 -3.85 -11.07 3.16
CA LEU A 66 -3.46 -11.06 1.74
C LEU A 66 -3.00 -12.45 1.28
N ILE A 67 -2.21 -13.13 2.09
CA ILE A 67 -1.77 -14.51 1.83
C ILE A 67 -2.97 -15.46 1.79
N HIS A 68 -3.96 -15.27 2.65
CA HIS A 68 -5.19 -16.07 2.62
C HIS A 68 -5.96 -15.89 1.29
N ILE A 69 -5.93 -14.69 0.70
CA ILE A 69 -6.65 -14.39 -0.57
C ILE A 69 -5.92 -14.98 -1.78
N PHE A 70 -4.60 -14.84 -1.86
CA PHE A 70 -3.82 -15.19 -3.06
C PHE A 70 -3.04 -16.50 -2.95
N GLY A 71 -2.81 -17.00 -1.75
CA GLY A 71 -1.83 -18.06 -1.49
C GLY A 71 -0.39 -17.57 -1.61
N THR A 72 0.54 -18.41 -1.18
CA THR A 72 1.97 -18.21 -1.39
C THR A 72 2.49 -19.20 -2.42
N TYR A 73 3.37 -18.75 -3.30
CA TYR A 73 4.04 -19.63 -4.25
C TYR A 73 5.15 -20.42 -3.52
N GLU A 74 4.97 -21.75 -3.48
CA GLU A 74 5.85 -22.66 -2.73
C GLU A 74 7.08 -23.06 -3.54
N ASN A 75 8.03 -22.14 -3.69
CA ASN A 75 9.36 -22.41 -4.21
C ASN A 75 10.38 -21.72 -3.31
N ALA A 76 10.99 -22.52 -2.41
CA ALA A 76 11.87 -22.01 -1.37
C ALA A 76 13.08 -21.24 -1.92
N GLU A 77 13.70 -21.72 -3.01
CA GLU A 77 14.86 -21.06 -3.61
C GLU A 77 14.48 -19.71 -4.25
N MET A 78 13.35 -19.64 -4.93
CA MET A 78 12.86 -18.40 -5.50
C MET A 78 12.46 -17.39 -4.42
N VAL A 79 11.74 -17.83 -3.38
CA VAL A 79 11.38 -16.96 -2.25
C VAL A 79 12.63 -16.43 -1.57
N LYS A 80 13.64 -17.28 -1.33
CA LYS A 80 14.92 -16.88 -0.79
C LYS A 80 15.64 -15.87 -1.68
N TYR A 81 15.63 -16.09 -2.99
CA TYR A 81 16.21 -15.19 -3.97
C TYR A 81 15.52 -13.82 -3.98
N VAL A 82 14.18 -13.77 -4.03
CA VAL A 82 13.41 -12.52 -3.96
C VAL A 82 13.71 -11.77 -2.65
N ASN A 83 13.80 -12.49 -1.52
CA ASN A 83 14.19 -11.90 -0.25
C ASN A 83 15.64 -11.35 -0.27
N LEU A 84 16.56 -12.02 -0.93
CA LEU A 84 17.95 -11.55 -1.05
C LEU A 84 18.00 -10.24 -1.83
N VAL A 85 17.37 -10.18 -3.00
CA VAL A 85 17.32 -8.96 -3.84
C VAL A 85 16.59 -7.83 -3.10
N GLY A 86 15.42 -8.12 -2.54
CA GLY A 86 14.62 -7.13 -1.82
C GLY A 86 15.36 -6.54 -0.61
N ASN A 87 15.99 -7.39 0.22
CA ASN A 87 16.76 -6.91 1.37
C ASN A 87 18.03 -6.15 0.96
N THR A 88 18.65 -6.48 -0.18
CA THR A 88 19.79 -5.71 -0.71
C THR A 88 19.38 -4.28 -1.04
N VAL A 89 18.22 -4.12 -1.66
CA VAL A 89 17.64 -2.81 -1.95
C VAL A 89 17.15 -2.10 -0.68
N ALA A 90 16.46 -2.82 0.22
CA ALA A 90 15.86 -2.26 1.43
C ALA A 90 16.89 -1.61 2.38
N ARG A 91 18.15 -2.08 2.36
CA ARG A 91 19.25 -1.47 3.11
C ARG A 91 19.58 -0.04 2.68
N GLN A 92 19.10 0.39 1.52
CA GLN A 92 19.28 1.75 1.01
C GLN A 92 18.16 2.70 1.48
N GLY A 93 17.13 2.16 2.13
CA GLY A 93 16.01 2.94 2.68
C GLY A 93 16.43 3.84 3.84
N SER A 94 15.62 4.86 4.10
CA SER A 94 15.87 5.84 5.17
C SER A 94 15.35 5.37 6.54
N ARG A 95 14.48 4.35 6.56
CA ARG A 95 13.87 3.82 7.78
C ARG A 95 14.39 2.43 8.11
N THR A 96 14.62 2.17 9.39
CA THR A 96 14.89 0.82 9.88
C THR A 96 13.56 0.08 10.03
N VAL A 97 13.21 -0.69 9.00
CA VAL A 97 12.00 -1.52 8.95
C VAL A 97 12.42 -2.97 8.71
N PRO A 98 11.83 -3.94 9.42
CA PRO A 98 12.11 -5.36 9.17
C PRO A 98 11.39 -5.83 7.90
N TYR A 99 12.01 -5.63 6.72
CA TYR A 99 11.41 -6.04 5.45
C TYR A 99 11.28 -7.55 5.31
N ARG A 100 10.13 -7.98 4.78
CA ARG A 100 9.78 -9.38 4.48
C ARG A 100 9.16 -9.44 3.11
N PHE A 101 9.69 -10.34 2.27
CA PHE A 101 9.25 -10.48 0.89
C PHE A 101 8.60 -11.85 0.70
N ALA A 102 7.44 -11.87 0.02
CA ALA A 102 6.78 -13.11 -0.34
C ALA A 102 6.32 -13.09 -1.80
N VAL A 103 6.30 -14.27 -2.41
CA VAL A 103 5.76 -14.47 -3.75
C VAL A 103 4.33 -14.99 -3.62
N LEU A 104 3.39 -14.27 -4.20
CA LEU A 104 1.98 -14.67 -4.24
C LEU A 104 1.72 -15.62 -5.42
N ASP A 105 0.95 -16.68 -5.18
CA ASP A 105 0.56 -17.66 -6.21
C ASP A 105 -0.57 -17.13 -7.09
N SER A 106 -0.27 -16.13 -7.89
CA SER A 106 -1.22 -15.49 -8.79
C SER A 106 -0.59 -15.15 -10.14
N GLU A 107 -1.34 -15.34 -11.22
CA GLU A 107 -0.95 -14.92 -12.58
C GLU A 107 -1.19 -13.45 -12.86
N VAL A 108 -1.93 -12.78 -11.99
CA VAL A 108 -2.09 -11.32 -12.04
C VAL A 108 -0.71 -10.68 -11.93
N ILE A 109 -0.44 -9.71 -12.79
CA ILE A 109 0.84 -8.99 -12.79
C ILE A 109 0.72 -7.84 -11.80
N THR A 110 1.32 -8.00 -10.63
CA THR A 110 1.38 -6.93 -9.63
C THR A 110 2.49 -7.15 -8.61
N ALA A 111 2.94 -6.06 -8.00
CA ALA A 111 3.62 -6.02 -6.73
C ALA A 111 2.85 -5.07 -5.81
N LEU A 112 2.96 -5.24 -4.53
CA LEU A 112 2.34 -4.35 -3.55
C LEU A 112 3.05 -4.43 -2.20
N SER A 113 2.92 -3.36 -1.44
CA SER A 113 3.49 -3.28 -0.11
C SER A 113 2.43 -2.92 0.95
N LEU A 114 2.65 -3.46 2.14
CA LEU A 114 1.82 -3.20 3.32
C LEU A 114 2.68 -2.55 4.42
N PRO A 115 2.06 -1.90 5.40
CA PRO A 115 2.78 -1.32 6.54
C PRO A 115 3.68 -2.36 7.23
N GLY A 116 4.70 -1.92 7.95
CA GLY A 116 5.60 -2.82 8.69
C GLY A 116 6.63 -3.58 7.83
N GLY A 117 6.76 -3.22 6.54
CA GLY A 117 7.79 -3.79 5.66
C GLY A 117 7.40 -5.09 4.96
N TYR A 118 6.11 -5.40 4.87
CA TYR A 118 5.63 -6.55 4.10
C TYR A 118 5.51 -6.17 2.63
N VAL A 119 6.27 -6.83 1.77
CA VAL A 119 6.32 -6.60 0.33
C VAL A 119 6.00 -7.90 -0.42
N PHE A 120 5.11 -7.80 -1.36
CA PHE A 120 4.63 -8.92 -2.14
C PHE A 120 4.86 -8.69 -3.63
N ILE A 121 5.20 -9.76 -4.32
CA ILE A 121 5.25 -9.80 -5.78
C ILE A 121 4.55 -11.08 -6.24
N THR A 122 3.76 -11.00 -7.30
CA THR A 122 3.09 -12.19 -7.84
C THR A 122 4.02 -12.98 -8.75
N ARG A 123 3.75 -14.30 -8.90
CA ARG A 123 4.46 -15.10 -9.92
C ARG A 123 4.21 -14.58 -11.34
N GLY A 124 3.02 -13.99 -11.60
CA GLY A 124 2.74 -13.33 -12.87
C GLY A 124 3.64 -12.13 -13.12
N ALA A 125 3.95 -11.31 -12.11
CA ALA A 125 4.92 -10.23 -12.26
C ALA A 125 6.33 -10.78 -12.51
N LEU A 126 6.77 -11.76 -11.71
CA LEU A 126 8.07 -12.41 -11.92
C LEU A 126 8.22 -13.00 -13.33
N ALA A 127 7.18 -13.62 -13.88
CA ALA A 127 7.22 -14.18 -15.23
C ALA A 127 7.40 -13.14 -16.35
N ASN A 128 7.14 -11.86 -16.06
CA ASN A 128 7.23 -10.76 -17.02
C ASN A 128 8.45 -9.85 -16.80
N LEU A 129 9.28 -10.14 -15.82
CA LEU A 129 10.58 -9.48 -15.62
C LEU A 129 11.67 -10.22 -16.41
N HIS A 130 12.65 -9.49 -16.96
CA HIS A 130 13.69 -10.06 -17.82
C HIS A 130 15.04 -10.23 -17.12
N ASN A 131 15.26 -9.50 -16.04
CA ASN A 131 16.53 -9.51 -15.31
C ASN A 131 16.35 -9.07 -13.86
N GLU A 132 17.41 -9.23 -13.07
CA GLU A 132 17.39 -8.91 -11.64
C GLU A 132 17.28 -7.41 -11.37
N ALA A 133 17.76 -6.54 -12.28
CA ALA A 133 17.58 -5.09 -12.12
C ALA A 133 16.12 -4.67 -12.24
N GLU A 134 15.33 -5.34 -13.10
CA GLU A 134 13.88 -5.12 -13.18
C GLU A 134 13.18 -5.57 -11.91
N LEU A 135 13.58 -6.73 -11.34
CA LEU A 135 13.10 -7.18 -10.04
C LEU A 135 13.47 -6.20 -8.93
N ALA A 136 14.75 -5.81 -8.88
CA ALA A 136 15.25 -4.85 -7.89
C ALA A 136 14.53 -3.49 -8.00
N GLY A 137 14.31 -2.98 -9.21
CA GLY A 137 13.58 -1.74 -9.46
C GLY A 137 12.11 -1.82 -9.02
N THR A 138 11.45 -2.95 -9.29
CA THR A 138 10.05 -3.18 -8.88
C THR A 138 9.94 -3.26 -7.35
N LEU A 139 10.81 -4.04 -6.70
CA LEU A 139 10.84 -4.12 -5.25
C LEU A 139 11.25 -2.80 -4.59
N ALA A 140 12.17 -2.05 -5.22
CA ALA A 140 12.58 -0.73 -4.77
C ALA A 140 11.42 0.27 -4.74
N HIS A 141 10.54 0.23 -5.72
CA HIS A 141 9.32 1.03 -5.77
C HIS A 141 8.40 0.71 -4.60
N GLU A 142 8.18 -0.56 -4.30
CA GLU A 142 7.38 -0.99 -3.15
C GLU A 142 8.04 -0.65 -1.80
N ILE A 143 9.35 -0.80 -1.72
CA ILE A 143 10.12 -0.38 -0.54
C ILE A 143 10.00 1.13 -0.33
N ALA A 144 10.02 1.93 -1.40
CA ALA A 144 9.82 3.37 -1.32
C ALA A 144 8.43 3.73 -0.78
N HIS A 145 7.37 3.00 -1.17
CA HIS A 145 6.04 3.17 -0.60
C HIS A 145 6.01 2.94 0.91
N VAL A 146 6.69 1.92 1.42
CA VAL A 146 6.83 1.64 2.85
C VAL A 146 7.66 2.72 3.53
N ASP A 147 8.82 3.06 2.96
CA ASP A 147 9.77 4.05 3.51
C ASP A 147 9.10 5.42 3.67
N ARG A 148 8.28 5.82 2.71
CA ARG A 148 7.51 7.07 2.68
C ARG A 148 6.13 6.98 3.35
N ARG A 149 5.74 5.78 3.82
CA ARG A 149 4.43 5.52 4.48
C ARG A 149 3.24 5.94 3.61
N HIS A 150 3.30 5.68 2.30
CA HIS A 150 2.29 6.17 1.36
C HIS A 150 0.91 5.61 1.64
N LEU A 151 0.79 4.29 1.87
CA LEU A 151 -0.49 3.64 2.15
C LEU A 151 -1.08 4.13 3.48
N GLU A 152 -0.27 4.26 4.53
CA GLU A 152 -0.72 4.83 5.81
C GLU A 152 -1.28 6.23 5.63
N LYS A 153 -0.52 7.12 4.96
CA LYS A 153 -0.94 8.50 4.68
C LYS A 153 -2.25 8.56 3.89
N GLU A 154 -2.45 7.68 2.91
CA GLU A 154 -3.69 7.60 2.14
C GLU A 154 -4.88 7.14 2.99
N ILE A 155 -4.72 6.09 3.76
CA ILE A 155 -5.77 5.58 4.65
C ILE A 155 -6.18 6.66 5.64
N ARG A 156 -5.22 7.33 6.25
CA ARG A 156 -5.47 8.39 7.24
C ARG A 156 -6.14 9.61 6.62
N SER A 157 -5.73 10.03 5.42
CA SER A 157 -6.35 11.17 4.72
C SER A 157 -7.81 10.93 4.39
N LYS A 158 -8.19 9.69 4.03
CA LYS A 158 -9.58 9.34 3.71
C LYS A 158 -10.46 9.13 4.95
N LYS A 159 -9.88 8.71 6.07
CA LYS A 159 -10.60 8.44 7.32
C LYS A 159 -10.70 9.64 8.26
N THR A 160 -10.39 10.86 7.81
CA THR A 160 -10.42 12.11 8.59
C THR A 160 -11.74 12.32 9.36
N SER A 161 -12.83 11.69 8.94
CA SER A 161 -14.14 11.81 9.60
C SER A 161 -14.47 10.69 10.60
N GLN A 162 -13.90 9.50 10.47
CA GLN A 162 -14.23 8.34 11.33
C GLN A 162 -13.21 8.08 12.44
N PHE A 163 -11.89 8.18 12.14
CA PHE A 163 -10.85 7.99 13.16
C PHE A 163 -10.69 9.17 14.13
N ALA A 164 -11.14 10.36 13.77
CA ALA A 164 -11.12 11.52 14.66
C ALA A 164 -12.08 11.38 15.86
N LYS A 165 -12.88 10.33 15.92
CA LYS A 165 -13.82 10.08 17.02
C LYS A 165 -13.29 9.13 18.09
N GLU A 166 -12.20 8.43 17.84
CA GLU A 166 -11.67 7.46 18.78
C GLU A 166 -10.30 7.90 19.31
N GLU A 167 -10.20 7.93 20.60
CA GLU A 167 -9.02 8.23 21.44
C GLU A 167 -7.85 7.23 21.24
N ALA A 168 -7.79 6.56 20.10
CA ALA A 168 -7.01 5.37 19.83
C ALA A 168 -5.57 5.63 19.33
N ALA A 169 -5.06 6.86 19.41
CA ALA A 169 -3.81 7.20 18.74
C ALA A 169 -2.53 6.60 19.38
N THR A 170 -2.61 6.01 20.57
CA THR A 170 -1.40 5.59 21.32
C THR A 170 -1.30 4.09 21.60
N ARG A 171 -2.35 3.30 21.39
CA ARG A 171 -2.32 1.85 21.65
C ARG A 171 -2.22 1.02 20.37
N VAL A 172 -1.60 -0.14 20.46
CA VAL A 172 -1.64 -1.13 19.38
C VAL A 172 -3.05 -1.72 19.30
N PRO A 173 -3.72 -1.68 18.13
CA PRO A 173 -5.05 -2.25 17.96
C PRO A 173 -5.04 -3.76 18.19
N GLN A 174 -6.11 -4.32 18.76
CA GLN A 174 -6.23 -5.74 19.09
C GLN A 174 -7.62 -6.30 18.73
N GLY A 175 -7.71 -7.61 18.63
CA GLY A 175 -8.99 -8.30 18.40
C GLY A 175 -9.71 -7.82 17.14
N ALA A 176 -11.02 -7.57 17.23
CA ALA A 176 -11.85 -7.16 16.10
C ALA A 176 -11.40 -5.83 15.46
N GLU A 177 -10.87 -4.88 16.24
CA GLU A 177 -10.35 -3.62 15.74
C GLU A 177 -9.17 -3.85 14.78
N LEU A 178 -8.21 -4.69 15.17
CA LEU A 178 -7.07 -5.05 14.33
C LEU A 178 -7.51 -5.77 13.05
N VAL A 179 -8.45 -6.72 13.18
CA VAL A 179 -8.99 -7.47 12.02
C VAL A 179 -9.67 -6.54 11.02
N ASN A 180 -10.49 -5.60 11.51
CA ASN A 180 -11.17 -4.63 10.64
C ASN A 180 -10.19 -3.69 9.97
N LEU A 181 -9.22 -3.16 10.72
CA LEU A 181 -8.19 -2.29 10.18
C LEU A 181 -7.31 -3.01 9.14
N ALA A 182 -6.90 -4.24 9.41
CA ALA A 182 -6.18 -5.07 8.46
C ALA A 182 -7.00 -5.32 7.17
N GLY A 183 -8.31 -5.56 7.31
CA GLY A 183 -9.22 -5.66 6.17
C GLY A 183 -9.26 -4.40 5.32
N ASP A 184 -9.35 -3.24 5.97
CA ASP A 184 -9.32 -1.94 5.29
C ASP A 184 -7.97 -1.68 4.61
N VAL A 185 -6.86 -2.04 5.25
CA VAL A 185 -5.51 -1.91 4.68
C VAL A 185 -5.40 -2.74 3.41
N VAL A 186 -5.77 -4.03 3.44
CA VAL A 186 -5.74 -4.92 2.27
C VAL A 186 -6.67 -4.39 1.16
N LYS A 187 -7.90 -4.01 1.51
CA LYS A 187 -8.82 -3.42 0.54
C LYS A 187 -8.20 -2.20 -0.14
N ASN A 188 -7.64 -1.27 0.63
CA ASN A 188 -7.00 -0.09 0.06
C ASN A 188 -5.77 -0.44 -0.77
N ALA A 189 -4.92 -1.37 -0.33
CA ALA A 189 -3.77 -1.83 -1.11
C ALA A 189 -4.15 -2.43 -2.46
N LEU A 190 -5.33 -3.09 -2.55
CA LEU A 190 -5.80 -3.75 -3.77
C LEU A 190 -6.67 -2.87 -4.67
N THR A 191 -7.30 -1.82 -4.14
CA THR A 191 -8.31 -1.07 -4.90
C THR A 191 -8.09 0.43 -4.94
N MET A 192 -7.16 0.95 -4.15
CA MET A 192 -6.95 2.38 -4.03
C MET A 192 -5.79 2.83 -4.90
N GLN A 193 -6.10 3.64 -5.88
CA GLN A 193 -5.05 4.32 -6.63
C GLN A 193 -4.33 5.33 -5.73
N VAL A 194 -3.04 5.12 -5.57
CA VAL A 194 -2.15 6.06 -4.88
C VAL A 194 -2.08 7.35 -5.70
N SER A 195 -1.98 8.49 -5.03
CA SER A 195 -1.90 9.79 -5.74
C SER A 195 -0.67 9.85 -6.66
N ARG A 196 -0.81 10.57 -7.78
CA ARG A 196 0.27 10.70 -8.77
C ARG A 196 1.58 11.26 -8.20
N ASP A 197 1.50 12.11 -7.18
CA ASP A 197 2.67 12.69 -6.53
C ASP A 197 3.42 11.63 -5.71
N LYS A 198 2.70 10.79 -4.96
CA LYS A 198 3.29 9.68 -4.20
C LYS A 198 3.87 8.60 -5.10
N GLU A 199 3.20 8.29 -6.21
CA GLU A 199 3.75 7.39 -7.23
C GLU A 199 5.06 7.94 -7.81
N SER A 200 5.06 9.23 -8.15
CA SER A 200 6.26 9.89 -8.63
C SER A 200 7.39 9.93 -7.61
N GLU A 201 7.06 10.09 -6.33
CA GLU A 201 8.03 10.01 -5.25
C GLU A 201 8.56 8.58 -5.12
N ALA A 202 7.69 7.56 -5.17
CA ALA A 202 8.09 6.15 -5.11
C ALA A 202 8.96 5.75 -6.31
N ASP A 203 8.63 6.20 -7.51
CA ASP A 203 9.44 5.99 -8.71
C ASP A 203 10.85 6.57 -8.56
N LYS A 204 10.95 7.81 -8.12
CA LYS A 204 12.24 8.50 -7.93
C LYS A 204 13.07 7.85 -6.83
N VAL A 205 12.47 7.63 -5.67
CA VAL A 205 13.15 7.08 -4.49
C VAL A 205 13.51 5.61 -4.73
N GLY A 206 12.64 4.83 -5.35
CA GLY A 206 12.92 3.45 -5.72
C GLY A 206 14.08 3.34 -6.72
N MET A 207 14.10 4.18 -7.73
CA MET A 207 15.25 4.25 -8.67
C MET A 207 16.54 4.56 -7.92
N GLU A 208 16.53 5.51 -6.97
CA GLU A 208 17.69 5.84 -6.16
C GLU A 208 18.16 4.66 -5.31
N PHE A 209 17.21 3.92 -4.68
CA PHE A 209 17.55 2.74 -3.89
C PHE A 209 18.15 1.62 -4.74
N ALA A 210 17.58 1.34 -5.91
CA ALA A 210 18.11 0.33 -6.83
C ALA A 210 19.52 0.70 -7.30
N ALA A 211 19.75 1.95 -7.69
CA ALA A 211 21.07 2.45 -8.12
C ALA A 211 22.11 2.38 -6.98
N LYS A 212 21.77 2.80 -5.76
CA LYS A 212 22.63 2.67 -4.58
C LYS A 212 22.96 1.22 -4.22
N ALA A 213 22.06 0.30 -4.50
CA ALA A 213 22.27 -1.12 -4.33
C ALA A 213 23.14 -1.75 -5.45
N GLY A 214 23.55 -0.96 -6.45
CA GLY A 214 24.43 -1.37 -7.55
C GLY A 214 23.68 -1.89 -8.79
N TYR A 215 22.35 -1.89 -8.80
CA TYR A 215 21.55 -2.28 -9.95
C TYR A 215 21.44 -1.17 -11.00
N ASP A 216 21.14 -1.58 -12.24
CA ASP A 216 20.80 -0.64 -13.31
C ASP A 216 19.55 0.16 -12.91
N PRO A 217 19.64 1.50 -12.78
CA PRO A 217 18.51 2.35 -12.41
C PRO A 217 17.34 2.30 -13.41
N ALA A 218 17.59 1.83 -14.63
CA ALA A 218 16.56 1.65 -15.65
C ALA A 218 15.63 0.45 -15.38
N GLY A 219 15.91 -0.41 -14.39
CA GLY A 219 15.17 -1.64 -14.16
C GLY A 219 13.65 -1.44 -14.08
N LEU A 220 13.17 -0.57 -13.19
CA LEU A 220 11.73 -0.27 -13.08
C LEU A 220 11.15 0.26 -14.39
N ARG A 221 11.85 1.18 -15.06
CA ARG A 221 11.40 1.76 -16.33
C ARG A 221 11.26 0.70 -17.41
N ASN A 222 12.20 -0.22 -17.52
CA ASN A 222 12.17 -1.31 -18.49
C ASN A 222 10.97 -2.23 -18.26
N PHE A 223 10.70 -2.60 -17.00
CA PHE A 223 9.52 -3.40 -16.65
C PHE A 223 8.22 -2.68 -17.01
N LEU A 224 8.07 -1.41 -16.65
CA LEU A 224 6.86 -0.64 -16.99
C LEU A 224 6.67 -0.48 -18.51
N GLU A 225 7.74 -0.39 -19.27
CA GLU A 225 7.69 -0.36 -20.73
C GLU A 225 7.22 -1.70 -21.31
N THR A 226 7.72 -2.82 -20.79
CA THR A 226 7.22 -4.18 -21.11
C THR A 226 5.73 -4.30 -20.86
N LEU A 227 5.24 -3.84 -19.68
CA LEU A 227 3.83 -3.89 -19.35
C LEU A 227 2.98 -2.98 -20.25
N ALA A 228 3.49 -1.81 -20.62
CA ALA A 228 2.81 -0.90 -21.55
C ALA A 228 2.61 -1.55 -22.93
N GLN A 229 3.64 -2.25 -23.44
CA GLN A 229 3.58 -2.97 -24.71
C GLN A 229 2.65 -4.20 -24.63
N ALA A 230 2.69 -4.95 -23.52
CA ALA A 230 1.86 -6.12 -23.31
C ALA A 230 0.35 -5.79 -23.19
N SER A 231 -0.03 -4.57 -22.85
CA SER A 231 -1.43 -4.17 -22.60
C SER A 231 -2.36 -4.20 -23.83
N SER A 232 -1.88 -4.65 -24.99
CA SER A 232 -2.61 -4.66 -26.26
C SER A 232 -3.69 -5.75 -26.35
N THR A 233 -3.53 -6.88 -25.64
CA THR A 233 -4.48 -8.01 -25.69
C THR A 233 -5.47 -7.99 -24.53
N GLU A 234 -6.64 -8.61 -24.71
CA GLU A 234 -7.64 -8.74 -23.64
C GLU A 234 -7.12 -9.56 -22.46
N GLN A 235 -6.35 -10.63 -22.73
CA GLN A 235 -5.74 -11.44 -21.68
C GLN A 235 -4.75 -10.63 -20.85
N SER A 236 -3.86 -9.91 -21.51
CA SER A 236 -2.89 -9.04 -20.81
C SER A 236 -3.58 -7.95 -20.00
N ARG A 237 -4.65 -7.34 -20.53
CA ARG A 237 -5.44 -6.35 -19.78
C ARG A 237 -6.04 -6.92 -18.49
N ARG A 238 -6.52 -8.17 -18.53
CA ARG A 238 -7.00 -8.84 -17.30
C ARG A 238 -5.87 -9.09 -16.30
N GLN A 239 -4.72 -9.58 -16.75
CA GLN A 239 -3.56 -9.80 -15.89
C GLN A 239 -3.02 -8.50 -15.30
N LEU A 240 -3.10 -7.39 -16.03
CA LEU A 240 -2.68 -6.05 -15.61
C LEU A 240 -3.75 -5.28 -14.82
N SER A 241 -4.96 -5.83 -14.68
CA SER A 241 -6.10 -5.10 -14.09
C SER A 241 -5.83 -4.59 -12.68
N LEU A 242 -5.16 -5.38 -11.86
CA LEU A 242 -4.83 -5.00 -10.49
C LEU A 242 -3.74 -3.92 -10.45
N TRP A 243 -2.69 -4.04 -11.26
CA TRP A 243 -1.68 -2.98 -11.37
C TRP A 243 -2.29 -1.66 -11.82
N GLY A 244 -3.11 -1.68 -12.87
CA GLY A 244 -3.77 -0.48 -13.39
C GLY A 244 -4.77 0.15 -12.43
N SER A 245 -5.32 -0.61 -11.47
CA SER A 245 -6.23 -0.09 -10.45
C SER A 245 -5.50 0.56 -9.26
N THR A 246 -4.26 0.17 -8.99
CA THR A 246 -3.47 0.65 -7.85
C THR A 246 -2.45 1.72 -8.25
N HIS A 247 -1.95 1.69 -9.48
CA HIS A 247 -0.93 2.62 -9.99
C HIS A 247 -1.43 3.40 -11.21
N PRO A 248 -0.91 4.61 -11.47
CA PRO A 248 -1.20 5.39 -12.67
C PRO A 248 -0.76 4.69 -13.97
N PRO A 249 -1.27 5.11 -15.14
CA PRO A 249 -0.90 4.54 -16.43
C PRO A 249 0.60 4.54 -16.70
N PHE A 250 1.10 3.44 -17.27
CA PHE A 250 2.52 3.16 -17.51
C PHE A 250 3.25 4.26 -18.32
N GLY A 251 2.65 4.75 -19.41
CA GLY A 251 3.32 5.66 -20.32
C GLY A 251 3.80 6.97 -19.68
N ALA A 252 2.98 7.56 -18.80
CA ALA A 252 3.35 8.78 -18.08
C ALA A 252 4.53 8.53 -17.11
N ARG A 253 4.54 7.36 -16.45
CA ARG A 253 5.62 6.95 -15.54
C ARG A 253 6.91 6.68 -16.32
N VAL A 254 6.84 5.93 -17.42
CA VAL A 254 8.00 5.67 -18.30
C VAL A 254 8.65 6.96 -18.77
N SER A 255 7.86 7.94 -19.26
CA SER A 255 8.38 9.24 -19.69
C SER A 255 9.11 9.98 -18.56
N LYS A 256 8.55 9.96 -17.36
CA LYS A 256 9.15 10.61 -16.18
C LYS A 256 10.44 9.91 -15.73
N LEU A 257 10.42 8.57 -15.70
CA LEU A 257 11.59 7.76 -15.37
C LEU A 257 12.73 7.98 -16.38
N ASN A 258 12.43 8.10 -17.68
CA ASN A 258 13.42 8.45 -18.69
C ASN A 258 14.09 9.81 -18.42
N SER A 259 13.33 10.80 -17.97
CA SER A 259 13.88 12.10 -17.60
C SER A 259 14.79 12.01 -16.35
N LEU A 260 14.42 11.17 -15.38
CA LEU A 260 15.23 10.95 -14.17
C LEU A 260 16.52 10.18 -14.48
N LEU A 261 16.47 9.21 -15.39
CA LEU A 261 17.62 8.41 -15.79
C LEU A 261 18.77 9.26 -16.34
N ALA A 262 18.48 10.40 -16.95
CA ALA A 262 19.50 11.32 -17.45
C ALA A 262 20.45 11.84 -16.35
N SER A 263 20.07 11.78 -15.08
CA SER A 263 20.90 12.18 -13.94
C SER A 263 21.73 11.04 -13.33
N TYR A 264 21.57 9.80 -13.83
CA TYR A 264 22.33 8.64 -13.37
C TYR A 264 23.43 8.30 -14.37
N PRO A 265 24.60 7.80 -13.91
CA PRO A 265 25.59 7.25 -14.83
C PRO A 265 24.97 6.05 -15.57
N ALA A 266 25.34 5.92 -16.83
CA ALA A 266 24.92 4.79 -17.63
C ALA A 266 25.50 3.47 -17.06
N GLY A 267 24.67 2.43 -17.00
CA GLY A 267 25.06 1.11 -16.53
C GLY A 267 24.63 0.83 -15.10
N GLY A 268 24.96 -0.36 -14.67
CA GLY A 268 24.53 -1.00 -13.41
C GLY A 268 24.37 -2.49 -13.66
N GLN A 269 24.26 -3.27 -12.60
CA GLN A 269 24.13 -4.73 -12.71
C GLN A 269 22.73 -5.09 -13.19
N GLN A 270 22.61 -5.81 -14.29
CA GLN A 270 21.33 -6.37 -14.77
C GLN A 270 21.11 -7.81 -14.33
N LEU A 271 22.20 -8.60 -14.29
CA LEU A 271 22.24 -9.98 -13.76
C LEU A 271 21.14 -10.89 -14.34
N GLN A 272 20.97 -10.85 -15.65
CA GLN A 272 19.96 -11.59 -16.39
C GLN A 272 20.09 -13.10 -16.21
N GLU A 273 21.33 -13.66 -16.28
CA GLU A 273 21.57 -15.08 -16.13
C GLU A 273 21.18 -15.56 -14.71
N ARG A 274 21.55 -14.79 -13.69
CA ARG A 274 21.18 -15.10 -12.31
C ARG A 274 19.66 -15.05 -12.12
N TYR A 275 18.99 -14.05 -12.66
CA TYR A 275 17.54 -13.98 -12.64
C TYR A 275 16.91 -15.21 -13.29
N SER A 276 17.34 -15.58 -14.50
CA SER A 276 16.82 -16.73 -15.25
C SER A 276 17.06 -18.05 -14.55
N TRP A 277 18.10 -18.17 -13.75
CA TRP A 277 18.38 -19.36 -12.94
C TRP A 277 17.31 -19.57 -11.86
N TYR A 278 16.93 -18.51 -11.14
CA TYR A 278 15.94 -18.59 -10.05
C TYR A 278 14.51 -18.46 -10.55
N VAL A 279 14.31 -17.68 -11.60
CA VAL A 279 13.00 -17.36 -12.15
C VAL A 279 12.95 -17.88 -13.59
N ASN A 280 12.45 -19.10 -13.77
CA ASN A 280 12.23 -19.65 -15.10
C ASN A 280 10.76 -19.40 -15.50
N PRO A 281 10.46 -18.44 -16.40
CA PRO A 281 9.09 -18.12 -16.80
C PRO A 281 8.32 -19.32 -17.35
N VAL A 282 9.00 -20.24 -18.05
CA VAL A 282 8.40 -21.45 -18.62
C VAL A 282 8.01 -22.44 -17.53
N ALA A 283 8.75 -22.52 -16.43
CA ALA A 283 8.43 -23.39 -15.31
C ALA A 283 7.14 -22.94 -14.59
N PHE A 284 6.87 -21.64 -14.54
CA PHE A 284 5.61 -21.12 -13.97
C PHE A 284 4.38 -21.56 -14.73
N LEU A 285 4.48 -21.64 -16.06
CA LEU A 285 3.37 -22.08 -16.92
C LEU A 285 3.14 -23.60 -16.83
N LYS A 286 4.16 -24.38 -16.45
CA LYS A 286 4.09 -25.84 -16.37
C LYS A 286 3.70 -26.37 -14.98
N SER A 287 3.92 -25.66 -13.91
CA SER A 287 3.60 -26.13 -12.55
C SER A 287 2.09 -26.17 -12.28
N GLY A 288 1.26 -25.50 -13.10
CA GLY A 288 -0.19 -25.66 -13.11
C GLY A 288 -0.70 -26.90 -13.84
N SER A 289 0.18 -27.64 -14.57
CA SER A 289 -0.24 -28.76 -15.44
C SER A 289 0.22 -30.16 -14.96
N ALA A 290 0.97 -30.25 -13.87
CA ALA A 290 1.41 -31.54 -13.35
C ALA A 290 0.38 -32.15 -12.38
N GLY A 291 -0.81 -32.51 -12.90
CA GLY A 291 -1.79 -33.19 -12.06
C GLY A 291 -3.19 -33.35 -12.63
N ALA A 292 -3.34 -33.45 -13.96
CA ALA A 292 -4.63 -33.83 -14.50
C ALA A 292 -4.46 -34.97 -15.51
N THR A 293 -4.58 -36.20 -15.03
CA THR A 293 -5.01 -37.33 -15.87
C THR A 293 -6.44 -37.07 -16.33
N ALA A 294 -6.64 -37.11 -17.65
CA ALA A 294 -7.91 -36.97 -18.29
C ALA A 294 -8.95 -37.99 -17.75
N GLY A 295 -10.16 -37.51 -17.50
CA GLY A 295 -11.36 -38.35 -17.42
C GLY A 295 -11.99 -38.41 -16.01
N GLY A 296 -12.78 -37.42 -15.68
CA GLY A 296 -13.73 -37.46 -14.58
C GLY A 296 -14.33 -36.07 -14.39
N SER A 297 -15.67 -35.95 -14.49
CA SER A 297 -16.39 -34.75 -14.06
C SER A 297 -16.30 -34.69 -12.53
N SER A 298 -15.36 -33.94 -12.00
CA SER A 298 -15.32 -33.63 -10.58
C SER A 298 -16.10 -32.34 -10.34
N GLU A 299 -17.13 -32.40 -9.52
CA GLU A 299 -17.75 -31.21 -8.94
C GLU A 299 -16.77 -30.64 -7.91
N LEU A 300 -16.50 -29.37 -8.06
CA LEU A 300 -15.65 -28.61 -7.12
C LEU A 300 -16.52 -27.54 -6.47
N GLU A 301 -16.43 -27.46 -5.15
CA GLU A 301 -17.11 -26.43 -4.40
C GLU A 301 -16.33 -25.12 -4.41
N GLY A 302 -17.03 -24.01 -4.56
CA GLY A 302 -16.44 -22.68 -4.55
C GLY A 302 -17.45 -21.65 -4.07
N VAL A 303 -16.92 -20.56 -3.54
CA VAL A 303 -17.72 -19.40 -3.10
C VAL A 303 -17.55 -18.27 -4.11
N VAL A 304 -18.68 -17.69 -4.54
CA VAL A 304 -18.66 -16.48 -5.36
C VAL A 304 -18.48 -15.26 -4.45
N SER A 305 -17.35 -14.58 -4.58
CA SER A 305 -17.09 -13.34 -3.87
C SER A 305 -16.71 -12.25 -4.87
N GLN A 306 -17.47 -11.17 -4.92
CA GLN A 306 -17.26 -10.02 -5.82
C GLN A 306 -17.09 -10.37 -7.31
N GLY A 307 -17.87 -11.36 -7.79
CA GLY A 307 -17.83 -11.78 -9.19
C GLY A 307 -16.70 -12.75 -9.56
N VAL A 308 -15.92 -13.19 -8.57
CA VAL A 308 -14.86 -14.20 -8.73
C VAL A 308 -15.28 -15.47 -8.01
N VAL A 309 -15.14 -16.62 -8.66
CA VAL A 309 -15.34 -17.92 -8.03
C VAL A 309 -14.05 -18.32 -7.32
N VAL A 310 -14.10 -18.42 -6.02
CA VAL A 310 -13.01 -18.94 -5.19
C VAL A 310 -13.33 -20.40 -4.86
N LEU A 311 -12.51 -21.33 -5.35
CA LEU A 311 -12.67 -22.75 -5.04
C LEU A 311 -12.28 -22.99 -3.56
N THR A 312 -13.13 -23.72 -2.84
CA THR A 312 -12.86 -24.12 -1.46
C THR A 312 -11.99 -25.36 -1.39
N ASP A 313 -12.05 -26.21 -2.40
CA ASP A 313 -11.27 -27.43 -2.50
C ASP A 313 -10.61 -27.56 -3.88
N GLY A 314 -9.27 -27.56 -3.91
CA GLY A 314 -8.47 -27.86 -5.09
C GLY A 314 -8.19 -26.69 -6.03
N LYS A 315 -7.23 -26.91 -6.93
CA LYS A 315 -6.86 -25.99 -8.02
C LYS A 315 -7.29 -26.62 -9.35
N LEU A 316 -7.94 -25.83 -10.19
CA LEU A 316 -8.24 -26.26 -11.56
C LEU A 316 -7.00 -26.09 -12.44
N PRO A 317 -6.72 -27.04 -13.34
CA PRO A 317 -5.70 -26.87 -14.36
C PRO A 317 -5.96 -25.67 -15.25
N GLU A 318 -4.88 -25.05 -15.73
CA GLU A 318 -4.99 -23.91 -16.64
C GLU A 318 -5.75 -24.30 -17.93
N GLY A 319 -6.66 -23.44 -18.39
CA GLY A 319 -7.49 -23.70 -19.55
C GLY A 319 -8.73 -24.55 -19.28
N THR A 320 -8.96 -24.98 -18.03
CA THR A 320 -10.16 -25.72 -17.67
C THR A 320 -11.40 -24.83 -17.85
N ARG A 321 -12.34 -25.25 -18.69
CA ARG A 321 -13.65 -24.60 -18.81
C ARG A 321 -14.54 -25.08 -17.67
N VAL A 322 -14.96 -24.14 -16.81
CA VAL A 322 -15.90 -24.42 -15.72
C VAL A 322 -17.29 -23.91 -16.07
N LYS A 323 -18.30 -24.71 -15.72
CA LYS A 323 -19.69 -24.26 -15.72
C LYS A 323 -20.09 -24.04 -14.26
N VAL A 324 -20.31 -22.78 -13.91
CA VAL A 324 -20.74 -22.42 -12.54
C VAL A 324 -22.24 -22.58 -12.44
N ARG A 325 -22.71 -23.38 -11.47
CA ARG A 325 -24.10 -23.41 -11.04
C ARG A 325 -24.16 -22.71 -9.70
N ILE A 326 -24.98 -21.68 -9.57
CA ILE A 326 -25.20 -20.99 -8.32
C ILE A 326 -26.47 -21.59 -7.71
N GLU A 327 -26.33 -22.19 -6.54
CA GLU A 327 -27.46 -22.60 -5.73
C GLU A 327 -27.76 -21.47 -4.72
N HIS A 328 -29.03 -21.06 -4.66
CA HIS A 328 -29.49 -19.95 -3.84
C HIS A 328 -29.94 -20.44 -2.46
#